data_f11846d70f49dedb5ab056ae1d1dbdc9
#
_entry.id   f11846d70f49dedb5ab056ae1d1dbdc9
#
_cell.length_a   1.000
_cell.length_b   1.000
_cell.length_c   1.000
_cell.angle_alpha   90.00
_cell.angle_beta   90.00
_cell.angle_gamma   90.00
#
_symmetry.space_group_name_H-M   'P 1'
#
loop_
_entity.id
_entity.type
_entity.pdbx_description
1 polymer ?
#
loop_
_entity_poly.entity_id
_entity_poly.type
_entity_poly.pdbx_seq_one_letter_code
_entity_poly.pdbx_strand_id
1 'polypeptide(L)'
;MTMMSYGFDPYLSSWSPYHGAAYAVTESVARIVATGGDYRKIRFTFQEYFRRMTEDPKRWSQPFAALLGAYAAQMGFGLPSIGGKDSMSGSFNEIDVPPTLVSFAVDTGKLQDVVTPEFKKAGAGLYGFVRQRMHISFLIMRALWTSTENFTRI
;
A
#
# COMPACT_ATOMS: atom_id res chain seq x y z
N MET A 1 -7.42 20.65 0.68
CA MET A 1 -6.26 20.21 1.48
C MET A 1 -5.58 19.03 0.82
N THR A 2 -4.33 18.74 1.18
CA THR A 2 -3.62 17.53 0.74
C THR A 2 -3.66 16.50 1.86
N MET A 3 -3.94 15.26 1.52
CA MET A 3 -3.87 14.11 2.41
C MET A 3 -2.73 13.21 1.95
N MET A 4 -2.02 12.62 2.89
CA MET A 4 -0.94 11.68 2.60
C MET A 4 -0.99 10.52 3.60
N SER A 5 -0.74 9.34 3.10
CA SER A 5 -0.60 8.12 3.90
C SER A 5 0.58 7.30 3.41
N TYR A 6 0.93 6.27 4.16
CA TYR A 6 1.93 5.29 3.74
C TYR A 6 1.49 3.88 4.09
N GLY A 7 2.11 2.90 3.42
CA GLY A 7 1.98 1.48 3.74
C GLY A 7 3.34 0.80 3.67
N PHE A 8 3.62 -0.09 4.64
CA PHE A 8 4.80 -0.94 4.68
C PHE A 8 4.72 -1.92 5.84
N ASP A 9 4.99 -3.18 5.56
CA ASP A 9 5.15 -4.24 6.57
C ASP A 9 6.49 -4.98 6.35
N PRO A 10 7.47 -4.82 7.26
CA PRO A 10 8.80 -5.42 7.13
C PRO A 10 8.78 -6.95 7.21
N TYR A 11 7.85 -7.54 7.95
CA TYR A 11 7.75 -9.01 8.07
C TYR A 11 7.19 -9.62 6.79
N LEU A 12 6.14 -9.03 6.25
CA LEU A 12 5.56 -9.47 4.98
C LEU A 12 6.54 -9.28 3.83
N SER A 13 7.26 -8.17 3.80
CA SER A 13 8.29 -7.89 2.80
C SER A 13 9.47 -8.86 2.88
N SER A 14 9.87 -9.27 4.09
CA SER A 14 10.92 -10.28 4.29
C SER A 14 10.46 -11.67 3.84
N TRP A 15 9.18 -12.00 4.06
CA TRP A 15 8.60 -13.26 3.60
C TRP A 15 8.45 -13.29 2.08
N SER A 16 7.97 -12.21 1.48
CA SER A 16 7.81 -12.08 0.03
C SER A 16 7.82 -10.59 -0.38
N PRO A 17 8.90 -10.11 -1.02
CA PRO A 17 8.97 -8.73 -1.48
C PRO A 17 7.83 -8.33 -2.42
N TYR A 18 7.37 -9.27 -3.26
CA TYR A 18 6.22 -9.06 -4.15
C TYR A 18 4.94 -8.76 -3.36
N HIS A 19 4.60 -9.63 -2.40
CA HIS A 19 3.40 -9.43 -1.60
C HIS A 19 3.54 -8.22 -0.67
N GLY A 20 4.73 -8.02 -0.08
CA GLY A 20 5.01 -6.86 0.76
C GLY A 20 4.73 -5.55 0.04
N ALA A 21 5.22 -5.40 -1.19
CA ALA A 21 4.99 -4.21 -2.00
C ALA A 21 3.52 -4.06 -2.45
N ALA A 22 2.86 -5.15 -2.87
CA ALA A 22 1.45 -5.11 -3.24
C ALA A 22 0.55 -4.70 -2.05
N TYR A 23 0.85 -5.19 -0.86
CA TYR A 23 0.13 -4.81 0.36
C TYR A 23 0.49 -3.39 0.81
N ALA A 24 1.73 -2.94 0.64
CA ALA A 24 2.13 -1.56 0.94
C ALA A 24 1.29 -0.55 0.12
N VAL A 25 1.12 -0.81 -1.18
CA VAL A 25 0.24 0.00 -2.04
C VAL A 25 -1.20 -0.05 -1.55
N THR A 26 -1.72 -1.25 -1.28
CA THR A 26 -3.11 -1.44 -0.82
C THR A 26 -3.35 -0.73 0.51
N GLU A 27 -2.44 -0.84 1.46
CA GLU A 27 -2.54 -0.20 2.77
C GLU A 27 -2.54 1.33 2.65
N SER A 28 -1.64 1.90 1.83
CA SER A 28 -1.60 3.35 1.62
C SER A 28 -2.91 3.88 1.01
N VAL A 29 -3.51 3.14 0.06
CA VAL A 29 -4.83 3.48 -0.49
C VAL A 29 -5.92 3.39 0.59
N ALA A 30 -5.95 2.29 1.34
CA ALA A 30 -6.97 2.08 2.37
C ALA A 30 -6.96 3.18 3.44
N ARG A 31 -5.77 3.66 3.83
CA ARG A 31 -5.63 4.75 4.80
C ARG A 31 -6.16 6.08 4.26
N ILE A 32 -5.92 6.41 2.99
CA ILE A 32 -6.52 7.61 2.35
C ILE A 32 -8.04 7.52 2.35
N VAL A 33 -8.58 6.37 1.93
CA VAL A 33 -10.04 6.15 1.89
C VAL A 33 -10.64 6.23 3.30
N ALA A 34 -9.98 5.64 4.29
CA ALA A 34 -10.43 5.70 5.69
C ALA A 34 -10.49 7.13 6.25
N THR A 35 -9.72 8.05 5.71
CA THR A 35 -9.75 9.47 6.09
C THR A 35 -10.69 10.33 5.25
N GLY A 36 -11.47 9.72 4.35
CA GLY A 36 -12.46 10.41 3.52
C GLY A 36 -11.95 10.83 2.13
N GLY A 37 -10.77 10.32 1.71
CA GLY A 37 -10.23 10.59 0.38
C GLY A 37 -10.88 9.76 -0.72
N ASP A 38 -10.80 10.25 -1.95
CA ASP A 38 -11.25 9.55 -3.15
C ASP A 38 -10.10 8.77 -3.77
N TYR A 39 -10.09 7.44 -3.62
CA TYR A 39 -9.01 6.61 -4.11
C TYR A 39 -8.68 6.86 -5.60
N ARG A 40 -9.63 7.23 -6.44
CA ARG A 40 -9.44 7.48 -7.88
C ARG A 40 -8.51 8.66 -8.19
N LYS A 41 -8.31 9.55 -7.22
CA LYS A 41 -7.45 10.73 -7.35
C LYS A 41 -6.03 10.49 -6.83
N ILE A 42 -5.80 9.37 -6.16
CA ILE A 42 -4.50 9.06 -5.55
C ILE A 42 -3.40 9.02 -6.61
N ARG A 43 -2.25 9.54 -6.21
CA ARG A 43 -0.98 9.37 -6.90
C ARG A 43 0.03 8.81 -5.92
N PHE A 44 0.86 7.88 -6.38
CA PHE A 44 1.87 7.26 -5.52
C PHE A 44 3.24 7.86 -5.75
N THR A 45 4.06 7.79 -4.70
CA THR A 45 5.50 7.85 -4.77
C THR A 45 6.07 6.72 -3.92
N PHE A 46 7.12 6.08 -4.38
CA PHE A 46 7.71 4.94 -3.68
C PHE A 46 9.08 5.30 -3.13
N GLN A 47 9.34 4.84 -1.91
CA GLN A 47 10.66 4.87 -1.31
C GLN A 47 11.15 3.44 -1.16
N GLU A 48 12.26 3.14 -1.84
CA GLU A 48 12.81 1.80 -1.86
C GLU A 48 14.17 1.76 -1.18
N TYR A 49 14.42 0.71 -0.39
CA TYR A 49 15.67 0.50 0.29
C TYR A 49 15.97 -0.99 0.39
N PHE A 50 17.03 -1.42 -0.28
CA PHE A 50 17.42 -2.82 -0.34
C PHE A 50 18.85 -2.98 0.14
N ARG A 51 19.18 -4.22 0.54
CA ARG A 51 20.55 -4.60 0.89
C ARG A 51 21.52 -4.33 -0.27
N ARG A 52 22.80 -4.23 0.04
CA ARG A 52 23.85 -4.01 -0.97
C ARG A 52 23.79 -5.09 -2.05
N MET A 53 23.75 -4.66 -3.29
CA MET A 53 23.82 -5.55 -4.44
C MET A 53 25.25 -6.09 -4.61
N THR A 54 25.32 -7.36 -5.00
CA THR A 54 26.55 -8.07 -5.35
C THR A 54 26.33 -8.77 -6.68
N GLU A 55 27.23 -9.67 -7.09
CA GLU A 55 27.02 -10.51 -8.26
C GLU A 55 26.00 -11.64 -8.03
N ASP A 56 25.53 -11.85 -6.80
CA ASP A 56 24.50 -12.84 -6.48
C ASP A 56 23.15 -12.42 -7.07
N PRO A 57 22.59 -13.18 -8.04
CA PRO A 57 21.32 -12.86 -8.67
C PRO A 57 20.14 -12.88 -7.68
N LYS A 58 20.25 -13.60 -6.56
CA LYS A 58 19.22 -13.61 -5.51
C LYS A 58 19.07 -12.23 -4.84
N ARG A 59 20.13 -11.45 -4.77
CA ARG A 59 20.04 -10.09 -4.24
C ARG A 59 19.26 -9.18 -5.18
N TRP A 60 19.44 -9.32 -6.48
CA TRP A 60 18.74 -8.56 -7.51
C TRP A 60 17.27 -8.95 -7.65
N SER A 61 16.90 -10.18 -7.30
CA SER A 61 15.51 -10.61 -7.37
C SER A 61 14.60 -9.90 -6.37
N GLN A 62 15.12 -9.40 -5.26
CA GLN A 62 14.31 -8.72 -4.23
C GLN A 62 13.71 -7.39 -4.71
N PRO A 63 14.49 -6.41 -5.20
CA PRO A 63 13.93 -5.18 -5.74
C PRO A 63 13.02 -5.46 -6.95
N PHE A 64 13.41 -6.39 -7.83
CA PHE A 64 12.58 -6.74 -8.97
C PHE A 64 11.21 -7.31 -8.55
N ALA A 65 11.18 -8.21 -7.58
CA ALA A 65 9.93 -8.76 -7.05
C ALA A 65 9.05 -7.69 -6.37
N ALA A 66 9.66 -6.77 -5.61
CA ALA A 66 8.95 -5.66 -5.00
C ALA A 66 8.32 -4.73 -6.04
N LEU A 67 9.08 -4.35 -7.07
CA LEU A 67 8.58 -3.55 -8.19
C LEU A 67 7.43 -4.23 -8.92
N LEU A 68 7.52 -5.54 -9.19
CA LEU A 68 6.42 -6.29 -9.80
C LEU A 68 5.16 -6.29 -8.91
N GLY A 69 5.30 -6.43 -7.60
CA GLY A 69 4.19 -6.37 -6.66
C GLY A 69 3.51 -5.01 -6.65
N ALA A 70 4.31 -3.94 -6.58
CA ALA A 70 3.80 -2.57 -6.64
C ALA A 70 3.13 -2.27 -7.98
N TYR A 71 3.74 -2.72 -9.09
CA TYR A 71 3.16 -2.59 -10.43
C TYR A 71 1.82 -3.31 -10.55
N ALA A 72 1.74 -4.55 -10.10
CA ALA A 72 0.48 -5.32 -10.14
C ALA A 72 -0.63 -4.62 -9.34
N ALA A 73 -0.32 -4.07 -8.17
CA ALA A 73 -1.27 -3.31 -7.37
C ALA A 73 -1.71 -2.01 -8.07
N GLN A 74 -0.77 -1.23 -8.64
CA GLN A 74 -1.09 -0.03 -9.40
C GLN A 74 -2.01 -0.32 -10.59
N MET A 75 -1.69 -1.36 -11.36
CA MET A 75 -2.53 -1.78 -12.50
C MET A 75 -3.93 -2.18 -12.06
N GLY A 76 -4.06 -2.86 -10.95
CA GLY A 76 -5.34 -3.28 -10.45
C GLY A 76 -6.19 -2.14 -9.90
N PHE A 77 -5.60 -1.15 -9.25
CA PHE A 77 -6.31 0.06 -8.84
C PHE A 77 -6.54 1.05 -10.00
N GLY A 78 -5.80 0.93 -11.10
CA GLY A 78 -5.79 1.91 -12.18
C GLY A 78 -5.16 3.25 -11.76
N LEU A 79 -4.20 3.21 -10.83
CA LEU A 79 -3.60 4.41 -10.22
C LEU A 79 -2.10 4.49 -10.53
N PRO A 80 -1.61 5.63 -11.03
CA PRO A 80 -0.21 5.79 -11.38
C PRO A 80 0.66 6.22 -10.20
N SER A 81 1.95 5.85 -10.25
CA SER A 81 3.00 6.49 -9.49
C SER A 81 3.60 7.66 -10.29
N ILE A 82 4.00 8.71 -9.58
CA ILE A 82 4.67 9.88 -10.18
C ILE A 82 6.19 9.73 -10.18
N GLY A 83 6.71 8.75 -9.48
CA GLY A 83 8.13 8.48 -9.32
C GLY A 83 8.45 7.85 -7.98
N GLY A 84 9.71 7.93 -7.61
CA GLY A 84 10.20 7.36 -6.37
C GLY A 84 11.69 7.56 -6.24
N LYS A 85 12.27 6.93 -5.23
CA LYS A 85 13.70 6.92 -4.97
C LYS A 85 14.09 5.54 -4.46
N ASP A 86 15.12 4.98 -5.01
CA ASP A 86 15.67 3.70 -4.58
C ASP A 86 17.09 3.84 -4.00
N SER A 87 17.48 2.87 -3.20
CA SER A 87 18.84 2.73 -2.70
C SER A 87 19.16 1.26 -2.45
N MET A 88 20.35 0.85 -2.85
CA MET A 88 20.86 -0.51 -2.71
C MET A 88 22.06 -0.56 -1.75
N SER A 89 22.01 0.22 -0.68
CA SER A 89 23.12 0.36 0.28
C SER A 89 22.78 -0.17 1.69
N GLY A 90 21.68 -0.88 1.83
CA GLY A 90 21.15 -1.33 3.10
C GLY A 90 21.85 -2.55 3.70
N SER A 91 23.18 -2.57 3.73
CA SER A 91 23.97 -3.62 4.41
C SER A 91 25.01 -2.99 5.30
N PHE A 92 25.13 -3.49 6.52
CA PHE A 92 26.17 -3.12 7.46
C PHE A 92 26.73 -4.39 8.13
N ASN A 93 27.99 -4.69 7.84
CA ASN A 93 28.61 -5.97 8.20
C ASN A 93 27.75 -7.15 7.72
N GLU A 94 27.33 -8.01 8.63
CA GLU A 94 26.48 -9.18 8.36
C GLU A 94 24.97 -8.87 8.41
N ILE A 95 24.60 -7.62 8.65
CA ILE A 95 23.20 -7.21 8.77
C ILE A 95 22.72 -6.61 7.46
N ASP A 96 21.67 -7.18 6.91
CA ASP A 96 20.95 -6.64 5.75
C ASP A 96 19.60 -6.04 6.21
N VAL A 97 19.20 -4.91 5.65
CA VAL A 97 17.84 -4.40 5.83
C VAL A 97 16.81 -5.35 5.20
N PRO A 98 15.60 -5.46 5.74
CA PRO A 98 14.53 -6.16 5.05
C PRO A 98 14.27 -5.52 3.68
N PRO A 99 13.84 -6.29 2.67
CA PRO A 99 13.43 -5.72 1.38
C PRO A 99 12.34 -4.67 1.61
N THR A 100 12.64 -3.42 1.30
CA THR A 100 11.78 -2.30 1.65
C THR A 100 11.26 -1.62 0.39
N LEU A 101 9.94 -1.57 0.24
CA LEU A 101 9.23 -0.68 -0.64
C LEU A 101 8.09 -0.05 0.18
N VAL A 102 8.26 1.21 0.53
CA VAL A 102 7.22 2.02 1.17
C VAL A 102 6.40 2.70 0.10
N SER A 103 5.10 2.49 0.12
CA SER A 103 4.17 3.21 -0.74
C SER A 103 3.66 4.45 0.00
N PHE A 104 3.84 5.62 -0.58
CA PHE A 104 3.18 6.84 -0.17
C PHE A 104 2.05 7.15 -1.14
N ALA A 105 0.85 7.31 -0.61
CA ALA A 105 -0.33 7.74 -1.36
C ALA A 105 -0.66 9.18 -1.05
N VAL A 106 -0.89 9.99 -2.07
CA VAL A 106 -1.25 11.41 -1.94
C VAL A 106 -2.57 11.64 -2.65
N ASP A 107 -3.48 12.36 -1.98
CA ASP A 107 -4.76 12.78 -2.52
C ASP A 107 -5.06 14.24 -2.14
N THR A 108 -6.02 14.84 -2.81
CA THR A 108 -6.53 16.17 -2.50
C THR A 108 -8.03 16.11 -2.23
N GLY A 109 -8.47 16.74 -1.16
CA GLY A 109 -9.86 16.76 -0.76
C GLY A 109 -10.27 18.05 -0.08
N LYS A 110 -11.55 18.14 0.27
CA LYS A 110 -12.08 19.25 1.07
C LYS A 110 -11.91 18.93 2.55
N LEU A 111 -11.63 19.94 3.36
CA LEU A 111 -11.43 19.77 4.80
C LEU A 111 -12.69 19.19 5.48
N GLN A 112 -13.86 19.57 5.03
CA GLN A 112 -15.14 19.12 5.58
C GLN A 112 -15.42 17.63 5.39
N ASP A 113 -14.74 16.99 4.42
CA ASP A 113 -14.94 15.57 4.08
C ASP A 113 -13.97 14.66 4.86
N VAL A 114 -13.08 15.26 5.68
CA VAL A 114 -12.08 14.49 6.44
C VAL A 114 -12.73 13.78 7.61
N VAL A 115 -12.48 12.47 7.68
CA VAL A 115 -12.88 11.60 8.78
C VAL A 115 -11.67 11.28 9.64
N THR A 116 -11.77 11.53 10.93
CA THR A 116 -10.73 11.22 11.93
C THR A 116 -11.03 9.87 12.61
N PRO A 117 -10.01 9.14 13.13
CA PRO A 117 -10.17 7.74 13.54
C PRO A 117 -10.84 7.55 14.91
N GLU A 118 -11.04 8.59 15.69
CA GLU A 118 -11.61 8.48 17.04
C GLU A 118 -13.12 8.15 17.03
N PHE A 119 -13.60 7.54 18.07
CA PHE A 119 -15.04 7.35 18.30
C PHE A 119 -15.73 8.69 18.55
N LYS A 120 -16.78 8.98 17.79
CA LYS A 120 -17.46 10.28 17.80
C LYS A 120 -18.42 10.45 18.98
N LYS A 121 -19.06 9.36 19.44
CA LYS A 121 -19.99 9.37 20.57
C LYS A 121 -20.12 8.00 21.22
N ALA A 122 -20.46 7.99 22.50
CA ALA A 122 -20.82 6.76 23.20
C ALA A 122 -22.06 6.10 22.56
N GLY A 123 -22.11 4.78 22.53
CA GLY A 123 -23.23 4.01 21.97
C GLY A 123 -23.26 3.92 20.44
N ALA A 124 -22.22 4.42 19.75
CA ALA A 124 -22.10 4.20 18.30
C ALA A 124 -21.87 2.71 17.99
N GLY A 125 -22.59 2.20 16.98
CA GLY A 125 -22.38 0.84 16.50
C GLY A 125 -21.01 0.67 15.84
N LEU A 126 -20.34 -0.44 16.13
CA LEU A 126 -19.08 -0.83 15.47
C LEU A 126 -19.37 -2.01 14.52
N TYR A 127 -19.04 -1.85 13.26
CA TYR A 127 -19.24 -2.88 12.25
C TYR A 127 -17.88 -3.30 11.70
N GLY A 128 -17.62 -4.61 11.70
CA GLY A 128 -16.44 -5.21 11.11
C GLY A 128 -16.81 -5.99 9.85
N PHE A 129 -16.18 -5.65 8.73
CA PHE A 129 -16.32 -6.42 7.49
C PHE A 129 -15.09 -7.29 7.32
N VAL A 130 -15.26 -8.62 7.43
CA VAL A 130 -14.19 -9.59 7.23
C VAL A 130 -14.43 -10.35 5.95
N ARG A 131 -13.48 -10.28 5.04
CA ARG A 131 -13.49 -11.08 3.83
C ARG A 131 -12.79 -12.40 4.06
N GLN A 132 -13.44 -13.52 3.76
CA GLN A 132 -12.77 -14.82 3.68
C GLN A 132 -11.76 -14.82 2.52
N ARG A 133 -10.54 -15.31 2.78
CA ARG A 133 -9.50 -15.47 1.75
C ARG A 133 -10.00 -16.46 0.70
N MET A 134 -10.31 -15.98 -0.49
CA MET A 134 -10.30 -16.81 -1.69
C MET A 134 -8.97 -16.63 -2.40
N HIS A 135 -8.53 -17.69 -3.05
CA HIS A 135 -7.21 -17.81 -3.70
C HIS A 135 -6.68 -16.52 -4.31
N ILE A 136 -5.46 -16.22 -3.92
CA ILE A 136 -4.70 -15.02 -4.22
C ILE A 136 -4.42 -14.95 -5.71
N SER A 137 -4.83 -13.92 -6.40
CA SER A 137 -4.07 -13.19 -7.43
C SER A 137 -4.82 -11.97 -7.98
N PHE A 138 -6.09 -12.04 -8.29
CA PHE A 138 -6.80 -10.99 -9.03
C PHE A 138 -8.03 -10.41 -8.30
N LEU A 139 -8.47 -11.05 -7.25
CA LEU A 139 -9.78 -10.80 -6.63
C LEU A 139 -9.79 -9.76 -5.52
N ILE A 140 -8.64 -9.43 -4.93
CA ILE A 140 -8.56 -8.42 -3.84
C ILE A 140 -9.05 -7.06 -4.34
N MET A 141 -8.71 -6.70 -5.56
CA MET A 141 -9.02 -5.39 -6.12
C MET A 141 -10.45 -5.25 -6.63
N ARG A 142 -11.00 -6.33 -7.17
CA ARG A 142 -12.41 -6.33 -7.61
C ARG A 142 -13.39 -6.25 -6.44
N ALA A 143 -13.00 -6.69 -5.25
CA ALA A 143 -13.87 -6.69 -4.08
C ALA A 143 -13.85 -5.38 -3.28
N LEU A 144 -12.75 -4.64 -3.32
CA LEU A 144 -12.73 -3.26 -2.82
C LEU A 144 -13.66 -2.39 -3.68
N TRP A 145 -13.70 -2.64 -5.00
CA TRP A 145 -14.56 -1.89 -5.90
C TRP A 145 -16.07 -2.16 -5.69
N THR A 146 -16.47 -3.41 -5.47
CA THR A 146 -17.88 -3.76 -5.20
C THR A 146 -18.35 -3.34 -3.80
N SER A 147 -17.46 -3.24 -2.80
CA SER A 147 -17.87 -2.78 -1.47
C SER A 147 -18.07 -1.27 -1.40
N THR A 148 -17.33 -0.48 -2.21
CA THR A 148 -17.53 0.97 -2.26
C THR A 148 -18.81 1.38 -2.97
N GLU A 149 -19.30 0.62 -3.96
CA GLU A 149 -20.60 0.90 -4.59
C GLU A 149 -21.79 0.67 -3.65
N ASN A 150 -21.68 -0.25 -2.69
CA ASN A 150 -22.74 -0.49 -1.70
C ASN A 150 -22.74 0.52 -0.54
N PHE A 151 -21.69 1.30 -0.37
CA PHE A 151 -21.57 2.29 0.72
C PHE A 151 -22.20 3.65 0.38
N THR A 152 -22.49 3.91 -0.88
CA THR A 152 -23.11 5.17 -1.35
C THR A 152 -24.65 5.13 -1.32
N ARG A 153 -25.25 4.11 -0.72
CA ARG A 153 -26.72 3.95 -0.63
C ARG A 153 -27.29 3.86 0.81
N ILE A 154 -26.62 4.44 1.80
CA ILE A 154 -27.23 4.64 3.13
C ILE A 154 -27.08 6.11 3.51
#